data_f40addcf742147e686c6be37e4f7a390
#
_entry.id   f40addcf742147e686c6be37e4f7a390
#
_cell.length_a   1.000
_cell.length_b   1.000
_cell.length_c   1.000
_cell.angle_alpha   90.00
_cell.angle_beta   90.00
_cell.angle_gamma   90.00
#
_symmetry.space_group_name_H-M   'P 1'
#
loop_
_entity.id
_entity.type
_entity.pdbx_description
1 polymer ?
#
loop_
_entity_poly.entity_id
_entity_poly.type
_entity_poly.pdbx_seq_one_letter_code
_entity_poly.pdbx_strand_id
1 'polypeptide(L)'
;FPSKDKVADWLKHYTDLMELNYWASTTCKNAQWDEAEQRWVVTLERDGEDIVLHPVHLIFALGVSGYPQVPEFPGQELFEGDQHHSSAHLGGEQYSGKKAVVIGSNNSAHDICASLWEHGADVTMVQRSSTHVSPSHSLRRLVLGPLYSEEAEENGIDTDKADRLFASWPYKVLPDVQRPAFEQMRQDDFDFYQSLEDVGFQLDFGEDGSGLFLKYLRRGSGYYIDVGASQLLIDKEIALAPGQVSHLTKNAVVLSDGTELPADLVVYATGFGSMNQWLADLISPEVAEKVGKCWGYGSGTTRDPGPWEGELRNMWKPTNVKNLWVHGGNLHQSRHYSKYLAMQIKARYEGLQTPVYGLQPSHHPS
;
A
#
# COMPACT_ATOMS: atom_id res chain seq x y z
N PHE A 1 9.83 17.23 0.55
CA PHE A 1 9.96 15.78 0.70
C PHE A 1 11.34 15.34 0.22
N PRO A 2 11.99 14.32 0.85
CA PRO A 2 13.22 13.76 0.32
C PRO A 2 12.93 12.95 -0.95
N SER A 3 13.91 12.91 -1.87
CA SER A 3 13.82 12.02 -3.03
C SER A 3 13.87 10.54 -2.61
N LYS A 4 13.38 9.65 -3.50
CA LYS A 4 13.44 8.19 -3.27
C LYS A 4 14.86 7.70 -2.97
N ASP A 5 15.84 8.25 -3.68
CA ASP A 5 17.25 7.86 -3.55
C ASP A 5 17.81 8.24 -2.18
N LYS A 6 17.48 9.44 -1.67
CA LYS A 6 17.86 9.85 -0.31
C LYS A 6 17.24 8.95 0.76
N VAL A 7 16.01 8.50 0.57
CA VAL A 7 15.36 7.56 1.50
C VAL A 7 16.03 6.18 1.43
N ALA A 8 16.34 5.70 0.23
CA ALA A 8 17.04 4.43 0.01
C ALA A 8 18.44 4.46 0.65
N ASP A 9 19.21 5.52 0.41
CA ASP A 9 20.53 5.72 1.02
C ASP A 9 20.45 5.77 2.55
N TRP A 10 19.44 6.45 3.09
CA TRP A 10 19.25 6.52 4.53
C TRP A 10 18.97 5.14 5.12
N LEU A 11 18.10 4.34 4.53
CA LEU A 11 17.80 2.97 4.98
C LEU A 11 19.04 2.08 4.90
N LYS A 12 19.85 2.21 3.84
CA LYS A 12 21.10 1.49 3.70
C LYS A 12 22.09 1.88 4.82
N HIS A 13 22.32 3.17 5.01
CA HIS A 13 23.23 3.66 6.07
C HIS A 13 22.75 3.27 7.47
N TYR A 14 21.42 3.29 7.70
CA TYR A 14 20.85 2.80 8.95
C TYR A 14 21.19 1.32 9.19
N THR A 15 21.04 0.50 8.16
CA THR A 15 21.37 -0.94 8.22
C THR A 15 22.84 -1.17 8.54
N ASP A 16 23.73 -0.43 7.88
CA ASP A 16 25.16 -0.53 8.07
C ASP A 16 25.58 -0.02 9.47
N LEU A 17 25.07 1.14 9.88
CA LEU A 17 25.42 1.77 11.18
C LEU A 17 24.92 0.95 12.38
N MET A 18 23.74 0.36 12.25
CA MET A 18 23.15 -0.48 13.29
C MET A 18 23.66 -1.92 13.26
N GLU A 19 24.58 -2.25 12.35
CA GLU A 19 25.14 -3.59 12.18
C GLU A 19 24.04 -4.68 12.07
N LEU A 20 22.97 -4.37 11.35
CA LEU A 20 21.86 -5.31 11.20
C LEU A 20 22.30 -6.51 10.35
N ASN A 21 21.91 -7.70 10.78
CA ASN A 21 22.15 -8.93 10.02
C ASN A 21 21.21 -8.99 8.81
N TYR A 22 21.52 -8.16 7.80
CA TYR A 22 20.76 -7.99 6.57
C TYR A 22 21.46 -8.70 5.41
N TRP A 23 20.69 -9.51 4.69
CA TRP A 23 21.19 -10.25 3.52
C TRP A 23 20.57 -9.69 2.25
N ALA A 24 21.34 -8.93 1.49
CA ALA A 24 20.98 -8.53 0.12
C ALA A 24 21.12 -9.71 -0.85
N SER A 25 20.57 -9.57 -2.05
CA SER A 25 20.63 -10.58 -3.12
C SER A 25 20.18 -11.97 -2.65
N THR A 26 19.19 -12.03 -1.77
CA THR A 26 18.72 -13.27 -1.16
C THR A 26 17.23 -13.43 -1.41
N THR A 27 16.84 -14.53 -2.04
CA THR A 27 15.45 -14.88 -2.34
C THR A 27 14.98 -16.02 -1.44
N CYS A 28 13.83 -15.84 -0.77
CA CYS A 28 13.17 -16.93 -0.06
C CYS A 28 12.42 -17.80 -1.08
N LYS A 29 12.79 -19.07 -1.19
CA LYS A 29 12.15 -20.04 -2.10
C LYS A 29 10.95 -20.73 -1.48
N ASN A 30 11.07 -21.17 -0.25
CA ASN A 30 10.00 -21.79 0.49
C ASN A 30 10.27 -21.80 2.00
N ALA A 31 9.22 -22.07 2.77
CA ALA A 31 9.31 -22.29 4.19
C ALA A 31 8.32 -23.38 4.63
N GLN A 32 8.76 -24.28 5.48
CA GLN A 32 7.94 -25.36 6.03
C GLN A 32 8.11 -25.44 7.54
N TRP A 33 7.03 -25.76 8.24
CA TRP A 33 7.09 -26.00 9.67
C TRP A 33 7.47 -27.45 9.95
N ASP A 34 8.56 -27.67 10.70
CA ASP A 34 8.96 -28.99 11.22
C ASP A 34 8.35 -29.19 12.61
N GLU A 35 7.38 -30.09 12.68
CA GLU A 35 6.67 -30.35 13.92
C GLU A 35 7.54 -31.12 14.95
N ALA A 36 8.53 -31.89 14.50
CA ALA A 36 9.42 -32.65 15.38
C ALA A 36 10.43 -31.72 16.06
N GLU A 37 11.05 -30.84 15.27
CA GLU A 37 12.06 -29.87 15.72
C GLU A 37 11.44 -28.57 16.27
N GLN A 38 10.14 -28.35 16.08
CA GLN A 38 9.42 -27.15 16.48
C GLN A 38 10.05 -25.86 15.90
N ARG A 39 10.47 -25.93 14.64
CA ARG A 39 11.15 -24.88 13.91
C ARG A 39 10.65 -24.77 12.48
N TRP A 40 10.87 -23.63 11.89
CA TRP A 40 10.73 -23.46 10.43
C TRP A 40 11.97 -24.00 9.73
N VAL A 41 11.78 -24.64 8.60
CA VAL A 41 12.84 -24.95 7.61
C VAL A 41 12.64 -23.99 6.46
N VAL A 42 13.56 -23.05 6.30
CA VAL A 42 13.46 -21.96 5.31
C VAL A 42 14.59 -22.14 4.30
N THR A 43 14.22 -22.35 3.05
CA THR A 43 15.19 -22.44 1.93
C THR A 43 15.30 -21.08 1.27
N LEU A 44 16.50 -20.57 1.22
CA LEU A 44 16.89 -19.31 0.59
C LEU A 44 17.82 -19.61 -0.57
N GLU A 45 17.79 -18.75 -1.60
CA GLU A 45 18.84 -18.69 -2.61
C GLU A 45 19.62 -17.39 -2.43
N ARG A 46 20.93 -17.51 -2.37
CA ARG A 46 21.84 -16.37 -2.31
C ARG A 46 23.06 -16.63 -3.19
N ASP A 47 23.32 -15.70 -4.12
CA ASP A 47 24.43 -15.79 -5.06
C ASP A 47 24.45 -17.11 -5.86
N GLY A 48 23.27 -17.68 -6.14
CA GLY A 48 23.08 -18.92 -6.88
C GLY A 48 23.23 -20.21 -6.05
N GLU A 49 23.42 -20.07 -4.73
CA GLU A 49 23.50 -21.22 -3.80
C GLU A 49 22.30 -21.28 -2.90
N ASP A 50 21.82 -22.50 -2.62
CA ASP A 50 20.75 -22.75 -1.67
C ASP A 50 21.29 -22.77 -0.23
N ILE A 51 20.67 -21.99 0.63
CA ILE A 51 20.97 -21.90 2.06
C ILE A 51 19.72 -22.31 2.83
N VAL A 52 19.87 -23.23 3.78
CA VAL A 52 18.76 -23.67 4.65
C VAL A 52 18.95 -23.11 6.04
N LEU A 53 17.93 -22.40 6.54
CA LEU A 53 17.89 -21.86 7.89
C LEU A 53 16.80 -22.60 8.70
N HIS A 54 17.01 -22.68 10.02
CA HIS A 54 16.10 -23.30 10.96
C HIS A 54 15.62 -22.32 12.07
N PRO A 55 14.92 -21.22 11.70
CA PRO A 55 14.48 -20.25 12.68
C PRO A 55 13.28 -20.77 13.49
N VAL A 56 13.18 -20.32 14.75
CA VAL A 56 12.01 -20.60 15.60
C VAL A 56 10.81 -19.77 15.14
N HIS A 57 11.04 -18.54 14.72
CA HIS A 57 10.00 -17.61 14.26
C HIS A 57 10.23 -17.21 12.81
N LEU A 58 9.15 -17.18 12.04
CA LEU A 58 9.11 -16.65 10.67
C LEU A 58 8.24 -15.42 10.64
N ILE A 59 8.79 -14.31 10.13
CA ILE A 59 8.11 -13.01 10.08
C ILE A 59 8.02 -12.54 8.64
N PHE A 60 6.82 -12.43 8.12
CA PHE A 60 6.57 -11.83 6.81
C PHE A 60 6.49 -10.31 6.94
N ALA A 61 7.62 -9.63 6.73
CA ALA A 61 7.75 -8.17 6.81
C ALA A 61 7.66 -7.53 5.42
N LEU A 62 6.58 -7.80 4.69
CA LEU A 62 6.43 -7.53 3.25
C LEU A 62 5.51 -6.33 2.93
N GLY A 63 5.25 -5.45 3.89
CA GLY A 63 4.34 -4.32 3.70
C GLY A 63 2.87 -4.74 3.73
N VAL A 64 2.06 -4.18 2.81
CA VAL A 64 0.61 -4.42 2.76
C VAL A 64 0.14 -5.01 1.43
N SER A 65 1.03 -5.14 0.45
CA SER A 65 0.72 -5.50 -0.93
C SER A 65 1.17 -6.93 -1.26
N GLY A 66 0.34 -7.64 -1.98
CA GLY A 66 0.70 -8.88 -2.66
C GLY A 66 1.38 -8.62 -4.01
N TYR A 67 1.18 -9.51 -4.98
CA TYR A 67 1.73 -9.35 -6.31
C TYR A 67 1.08 -8.21 -7.10
N PRO A 68 1.81 -7.61 -8.06
CA PRO A 68 1.26 -6.68 -9.01
C PRO A 68 0.02 -7.24 -9.71
N GLN A 69 -1.05 -6.46 -9.78
CA GLN A 69 -2.25 -6.82 -10.52
C GLN A 69 -2.26 -6.16 -11.89
N VAL A 70 -2.01 -6.94 -12.93
CA VAL A 70 -2.19 -6.51 -14.32
C VAL A 70 -3.47 -7.15 -14.84
N PRO A 71 -4.52 -6.35 -15.14
CA PRO A 71 -5.72 -6.88 -15.75
C PRO A 71 -5.42 -7.48 -17.12
N GLU A 72 -6.12 -8.55 -17.46
CA GLU A 72 -6.08 -9.10 -18.82
C GLU A 72 -7.04 -8.34 -19.73
N PHE A 73 -6.49 -7.67 -20.73
CA PHE A 73 -7.27 -6.98 -21.74
C PHE A 73 -7.16 -7.70 -23.09
N PRO A 74 -8.26 -7.86 -23.83
CA PRO A 74 -8.18 -8.36 -25.21
C PRO A 74 -7.19 -7.53 -26.04
N GLY A 75 -6.34 -8.19 -26.81
CA GLY A 75 -5.34 -7.54 -27.68
C GLY A 75 -4.10 -7.00 -26.95
N GLN A 76 -3.96 -7.25 -25.66
CA GLN A 76 -2.79 -6.84 -24.89
C GLN A 76 -1.49 -7.42 -25.46
N GLU A 77 -1.54 -8.66 -25.95
CA GLU A 77 -0.43 -9.37 -26.61
C GLU A 77 -0.09 -8.81 -28.00
N LEU A 78 -0.99 -8.02 -28.60
CA LEU A 78 -0.77 -7.40 -29.91
C LEU A 78 -0.11 -6.02 -29.81
N PHE A 79 -0.05 -5.45 -28.62
CA PHE A 79 0.51 -4.12 -28.42
C PHE A 79 2.00 -4.11 -28.74
N GLU A 80 2.44 -3.24 -29.64
CA GLU A 80 3.81 -3.18 -30.15
C GLU A 80 4.71 -2.22 -29.35
N GLY A 81 4.15 -1.40 -28.45
CA GLY A 81 4.89 -0.53 -27.55
C GLY A 81 5.33 -1.21 -26.25
N ASP A 82 5.93 -0.44 -25.36
CA ASP A 82 6.30 -0.92 -24.04
C ASP A 82 5.08 -1.01 -23.13
N GLN A 83 5.00 -2.07 -22.30
CA GLN A 83 3.96 -2.22 -21.32
C GLN A 83 4.48 -2.87 -20.04
N HIS A 84 4.15 -2.32 -18.89
CA HIS A 84 4.54 -2.86 -17.60
C HIS A 84 3.63 -2.38 -16.46
N HIS A 85 3.66 -3.11 -15.34
CA HIS A 85 3.02 -2.67 -14.11
C HIS A 85 3.80 -1.51 -13.46
N SER A 86 3.12 -0.63 -12.73
CA SER A 86 3.72 0.52 -12.03
C SER A 86 4.92 0.17 -11.15
N SER A 87 4.96 -1.03 -10.57
CA SER A 87 6.09 -1.50 -9.76
C SER A 87 7.38 -1.77 -10.57
N ALA A 88 7.28 -1.91 -11.88
CA ALA A 88 8.41 -2.10 -12.78
C ALA A 88 8.79 -0.81 -13.53
N HIS A 89 8.14 0.32 -13.24
CA HIS A 89 8.46 1.60 -13.84
C HIS A 89 9.73 2.19 -13.24
N LEU A 90 10.75 2.39 -14.05
CA LEU A 90 12.07 2.84 -13.59
C LEU A 90 12.27 4.36 -13.67
N GLY A 91 11.46 5.07 -14.45
CA GLY A 91 11.54 6.51 -14.66
C GLY A 91 11.05 6.93 -16.03
N GLY A 92 10.99 8.23 -16.29
CA GLY A 92 10.46 8.82 -17.52
C GLY A 92 11.49 9.02 -18.65
N GLU A 93 12.78 8.93 -18.35
CA GLU A 93 13.87 9.41 -19.23
C GLU A 93 13.85 8.79 -20.64
N GLN A 94 13.51 7.52 -20.74
CA GLN A 94 13.49 6.81 -22.03
C GLN A 94 12.23 7.08 -22.88
N TYR A 95 11.26 7.80 -22.32
CA TYR A 95 9.97 8.05 -22.97
C TYR A 95 9.78 9.50 -23.45
N SER A 96 10.85 10.29 -23.49
CA SER A 96 10.81 11.66 -24.04
C SER A 96 10.27 11.70 -25.47
N GLY A 97 9.28 12.54 -25.72
CA GLY A 97 8.58 12.68 -27.00
C GLY A 97 7.66 11.51 -27.37
N LYS A 98 7.45 10.54 -26.47
CA LYS A 98 6.57 9.41 -26.68
C LYS A 98 5.21 9.63 -26.04
N LYS A 99 4.21 8.90 -26.51
CA LYS A 99 2.86 8.86 -25.96
C LYS A 99 2.76 7.80 -24.90
N ALA A 100 2.38 8.19 -23.68
CA ALA A 100 2.24 7.30 -22.55
C ALA A 100 0.80 7.28 -22.03
N VAL A 101 0.23 6.10 -21.88
CA VAL A 101 -1.08 5.90 -21.25
C VAL A 101 -0.88 5.22 -19.91
N VAL A 102 -1.28 5.87 -18.82
CA VAL A 102 -1.23 5.32 -17.47
C VAL A 102 -2.63 4.93 -17.02
N ILE A 103 -2.85 3.63 -16.81
CA ILE A 103 -4.16 3.08 -16.43
C ILE A 103 -4.25 3.04 -14.90
N GLY A 104 -5.02 3.96 -14.33
CA GLY A 104 -5.19 4.17 -12.90
C GLY A 104 -5.13 5.65 -12.52
N SER A 105 -5.57 5.98 -11.31
CA SER A 105 -5.68 7.37 -10.82
C SER A 105 -5.33 7.55 -9.32
N ASN A 106 -4.61 6.59 -8.73
CA ASN A 106 -4.12 6.68 -7.35
C ASN A 106 -2.65 7.16 -7.30
N ASN A 107 -1.99 7.04 -6.13
CA ASN A 107 -0.61 7.52 -5.93
C ASN A 107 0.33 7.14 -7.09
N SER A 108 0.44 5.84 -7.39
CA SER A 108 1.37 5.38 -8.44
C SER A 108 1.07 6.01 -9.82
N ALA A 109 -0.21 6.17 -10.15
CA ALA A 109 -0.59 6.76 -11.44
C ALA A 109 -0.19 8.24 -11.51
N HIS A 110 -0.49 9.01 -10.46
CA HIS A 110 -0.15 10.44 -10.41
C HIS A 110 1.37 10.66 -10.46
N ASP A 111 2.13 9.94 -9.63
CA ASP A 111 3.59 10.08 -9.56
C ASP A 111 4.25 9.67 -10.89
N ILE A 112 3.77 8.61 -11.53
CA ILE A 112 4.29 8.15 -12.82
C ILE A 112 3.92 9.12 -13.94
N CYS A 113 2.67 9.62 -13.97
CA CYS A 113 2.26 10.63 -14.93
C CYS A 113 3.13 11.90 -14.83
N ALA A 114 3.34 12.40 -13.61
CA ALA A 114 4.18 13.57 -13.38
C ALA A 114 5.64 13.30 -13.83
N SER A 115 6.20 12.15 -13.46
CA SER A 115 7.57 11.79 -13.88
C SER A 115 7.72 11.68 -15.40
N LEU A 116 6.77 11.07 -16.08
CA LEU A 116 6.76 10.97 -17.55
C LEU A 116 6.66 12.34 -18.20
N TRP A 117 5.77 13.21 -17.69
CA TRP A 117 5.62 14.59 -18.18
C TRP A 117 6.88 15.42 -17.95
N GLU A 118 7.51 15.35 -16.78
CA GLU A 118 8.77 16.03 -16.47
C GLU A 118 9.90 15.69 -17.46
N HIS A 119 9.87 14.48 -18.02
CA HIS A 119 10.83 14.01 -19.02
C HIS A 119 10.35 14.21 -20.47
N GLY A 120 9.25 14.95 -20.68
CA GLY A 120 8.76 15.34 -22.00
C GLY A 120 7.94 14.30 -22.75
N ALA A 121 7.33 13.35 -22.08
CA ALA A 121 6.33 12.48 -22.67
C ALA A 121 4.97 13.17 -22.80
N ASP A 122 4.17 12.77 -23.79
CA ASP A 122 2.76 13.13 -23.95
C ASP A 122 1.93 12.13 -23.13
N VAL A 123 1.36 12.55 -22.01
CA VAL A 123 0.81 11.65 -20.99
C VAL A 123 -0.71 11.72 -20.92
N THR A 124 -1.35 10.57 -20.93
CA THR A 124 -2.78 10.42 -20.64
C THR A 124 -3.01 9.51 -19.43
N MET A 125 -3.71 10.04 -18.43
CA MET A 125 -4.20 9.25 -17.28
C MET A 125 -5.58 8.69 -17.57
N VAL A 126 -5.78 7.38 -17.40
CA VAL A 126 -7.09 6.72 -17.51
C VAL A 126 -7.68 6.52 -16.11
N GLN A 127 -8.81 7.18 -15.85
CA GLN A 127 -9.53 7.06 -14.60
C GLN A 127 -10.82 6.29 -14.75
N ARG A 128 -10.91 5.09 -14.14
CA ARG A 128 -12.09 4.23 -14.14
C ARG A 128 -13.08 4.53 -13.01
N SER A 129 -12.58 4.95 -11.87
CA SER A 129 -13.36 5.17 -10.64
C SER A 129 -12.79 6.33 -9.83
N SER A 130 -13.61 6.85 -8.93
CA SER A 130 -13.21 7.98 -8.07
C SER A 130 -11.96 7.71 -7.24
N THR A 131 -11.21 8.77 -7.00
CA THR A 131 -10.00 8.77 -6.16
C THR A 131 -10.15 9.86 -5.10
N HIS A 132 -9.79 9.55 -3.86
CA HIS A 132 -9.62 10.56 -2.82
C HIS A 132 -8.29 11.29 -3.03
N VAL A 133 -8.33 12.60 -3.20
CA VAL A 133 -7.12 13.43 -3.29
C VAL A 133 -6.96 14.23 -2.01
N SER A 134 -5.81 14.09 -1.34
CA SER A 134 -5.46 14.88 -0.15
C SER A 134 -4.32 15.83 -0.47
N PRO A 135 -4.54 17.16 -0.54
CA PRO A 135 -3.44 18.12 -0.62
C PRO A 135 -2.49 17.93 0.55
N SER A 136 -1.19 17.76 0.26
CA SER A 136 -0.20 17.41 1.28
C SER A 136 -0.05 18.47 2.39
N HIS A 137 -0.31 19.74 2.08
CA HIS A 137 -0.27 20.82 3.08
C HIS A 137 -1.44 20.72 4.06
N SER A 138 -2.66 20.44 3.57
CA SER A 138 -3.86 20.28 4.40
C SER A 138 -3.82 18.98 5.20
N LEU A 139 -3.32 17.89 4.59
CA LEU A 139 -3.09 16.64 5.31
C LEU A 139 -2.14 16.82 6.50
N ARG A 140 -1.02 17.54 6.29
CA ARG A 140 -0.07 17.84 7.36
C ARG A 140 -0.70 18.71 8.44
N ARG A 141 -1.44 19.75 8.08
CA ARG A 141 -2.03 20.70 9.03
C ARG A 141 -3.18 20.08 9.84
N LEU A 142 -4.13 19.46 9.14
CA LEU A 142 -5.41 19.05 9.76
C LEU A 142 -5.37 17.65 10.38
N VAL A 143 -4.58 16.74 9.80
CA VAL A 143 -4.60 15.32 10.17
C VAL A 143 -3.37 14.90 10.94
N LEU A 144 -2.19 15.30 10.49
CA LEU A 144 -0.93 14.93 11.13
C LEU A 144 -0.48 15.95 12.18
N GLY A 145 -0.72 17.23 11.95
CA GLY A 145 -0.25 18.36 12.77
C GLY A 145 -0.57 18.24 14.26
N PRO A 146 -1.80 17.86 14.65
CA PRO A 146 -2.15 17.72 16.06
C PRO A 146 -1.25 16.78 16.86
N LEU A 147 -0.57 15.83 16.22
CA LEU A 147 0.31 14.84 16.86
C LEU A 147 1.77 14.92 16.40
N TYR A 148 2.03 15.36 15.15
CA TYR A 148 3.35 15.24 14.52
C TYR A 148 3.82 16.60 13.96
N SER A 149 3.82 17.63 14.80
CA SER A 149 4.32 18.97 14.49
C SER A 149 5.27 19.48 15.57
N GLU A 150 6.00 20.54 15.27
CA GLU A 150 6.83 21.24 16.26
C GLU A 150 5.97 21.73 17.43
N GLU A 151 4.77 22.25 17.16
CA GLU A 151 3.80 22.66 18.19
C GLU A 151 3.38 21.50 19.10
N ALA A 152 3.16 20.31 18.52
CA ALA A 152 2.84 19.12 19.33
C ALA A 152 4.02 18.75 20.25
N GLU A 153 5.24 18.81 19.76
CA GLU A 153 6.44 18.56 20.55
C GLU A 153 6.62 19.59 21.68
N GLU A 154 6.43 20.87 21.39
CA GLU A 154 6.42 21.96 22.41
C GLU A 154 5.36 21.72 23.49
N ASN A 155 4.22 21.11 23.12
CA ASN A 155 3.17 20.71 24.06
C ASN A 155 3.42 19.34 24.75
N GLY A 156 4.64 18.80 24.64
CA GLY A 156 5.04 17.56 25.30
C GLY A 156 4.49 16.28 24.63
N ILE A 157 4.18 16.35 23.34
CA ILE A 157 3.80 15.21 22.50
C ILE A 157 4.98 14.86 21.62
N ASP A 158 5.93 14.09 22.15
CA ASP A 158 7.00 13.51 21.36
C ASP A 158 6.48 12.41 20.40
N THR A 159 7.33 11.96 19.49
CA THR A 159 6.98 10.96 18.50
C THR A 159 6.44 9.65 19.11
N ASP A 160 7.02 9.19 20.22
CA ASP A 160 6.57 7.96 20.88
C ASP A 160 5.18 8.12 21.52
N LYS A 161 4.91 9.28 22.09
CA LYS A 161 3.58 9.60 22.63
C LYS A 161 2.56 9.79 21.52
N ALA A 162 2.93 10.47 20.44
CA ALA A 162 2.09 10.65 19.27
C ALA A 162 1.67 9.30 18.66
N ASP A 163 2.64 8.39 18.47
CA ASP A 163 2.38 7.03 17.97
C ASP A 163 1.41 6.26 18.88
N ARG A 164 1.59 6.33 20.20
CA ARG A 164 0.69 5.69 21.16
C ARG A 164 -0.71 6.29 21.10
N LEU A 165 -0.84 7.60 21.03
CA LEU A 165 -2.12 8.29 20.92
C LEU A 165 -2.83 7.90 19.63
N PHE A 166 -2.14 7.93 18.49
CA PHE A 166 -2.71 7.52 17.21
C PHE A 166 -3.15 6.05 17.22
N ALA A 167 -2.32 5.15 17.74
CA ALA A 167 -2.61 3.72 17.82
C ALA A 167 -3.67 3.35 18.86
N SER A 168 -4.00 4.26 19.80
CA SER A 168 -5.00 4.00 20.84
C SER A 168 -6.44 4.09 20.34
N TRP A 169 -6.68 4.71 19.17
CA TRP A 169 -8.00 4.80 18.59
C TRP A 169 -8.46 3.45 18.04
N PRO A 170 -9.55 2.88 18.56
CA PRO A 170 -10.16 1.71 17.93
C PRO A 170 -10.57 2.04 16.48
N TYR A 171 -10.30 1.15 15.56
CA TYR A 171 -10.61 1.39 14.13
C TYR A 171 -12.11 1.59 13.89
N LYS A 172 -12.96 1.01 14.71
CA LYS A 172 -14.42 1.24 14.66
C LYS A 172 -14.81 2.70 14.89
N VAL A 173 -14.06 3.42 15.72
CA VAL A 173 -14.32 4.83 16.08
C VAL A 173 -13.57 5.81 15.18
N LEU A 174 -12.50 5.33 14.53
CA LEU A 174 -11.62 6.16 13.72
C LEU A 174 -12.34 6.98 12.61
N PRO A 175 -13.40 6.47 11.94
CA PRO A 175 -14.15 7.27 10.98
C PRO A 175 -14.71 8.56 11.57
N ASP A 176 -15.26 8.49 12.77
CA ASP A 176 -15.87 9.66 13.45
C ASP A 176 -14.80 10.67 13.88
N VAL A 177 -13.60 10.20 14.20
CA VAL A 177 -12.44 11.05 14.53
C VAL A 177 -11.88 11.74 13.30
N GLN A 178 -11.83 11.05 12.16
CA GLN A 178 -11.20 11.57 10.94
C GLN A 178 -12.13 12.47 10.11
N ARG A 179 -13.42 12.18 10.08
CA ARG A 179 -14.40 12.92 9.25
C ARG A 179 -14.35 14.44 9.41
N PRO A 180 -14.29 15.02 10.62
CA PRO A 180 -14.21 16.48 10.76
C PRO A 180 -13.00 17.09 10.07
N ALA A 181 -11.83 16.44 10.12
CA ALA A 181 -10.61 16.95 9.49
C ALA A 181 -10.71 16.92 7.96
N PHE A 182 -11.29 15.87 7.38
CA PHE A 182 -11.48 15.76 5.93
C PHE A 182 -12.61 16.67 5.43
N GLU A 183 -13.63 16.92 6.24
CA GLU A 183 -14.66 17.91 5.92
C GLU A 183 -14.09 19.33 5.92
N GLN A 184 -13.26 19.67 6.91
CA GLN A 184 -12.53 20.94 6.94
C GLN A 184 -11.58 21.08 5.75
N MET A 185 -10.85 20.02 5.39
CA MET A 185 -9.98 19.99 4.21
C MET A 185 -10.78 20.29 2.93
N ARG A 186 -11.96 19.70 2.79
CA ARG A 186 -12.83 19.94 1.63
C ARG A 186 -13.29 21.40 1.55
N GLN A 187 -13.51 22.05 2.67
CA GLN A 187 -13.89 23.46 2.72
C GLN A 187 -12.72 24.38 2.44
N ASP A 188 -11.56 24.12 3.07
CA ASP A 188 -10.37 24.96 2.93
C ASP A 188 -9.78 24.89 1.52
N ASP A 189 -9.83 23.73 0.88
CA ASP A 189 -9.29 23.47 -0.46
C ASP A 189 -10.39 23.41 -1.54
N PHE A 190 -11.53 24.10 -1.32
CA PHE A 190 -12.69 24.03 -2.22
C PHE A 190 -12.35 24.32 -3.67
N ASP A 191 -11.64 25.42 -3.93
CA ASP A 191 -11.28 25.83 -5.29
C ASP A 191 -10.39 24.79 -6.00
N PHE A 192 -9.50 24.14 -5.26
CA PHE A 192 -8.66 23.07 -5.79
C PHE A 192 -9.51 21.84 -6.20
N TYR A 193 -10.43 21.42 -5.36
CA TYR A 193 -11.31 20.29 -5.66
C TYR A 193 -12.25 20.62 -6.81
N GLN A 194 -12.81 21.82 -6.84
CA GLN A 194 -13.64 22.27 -7.93
C GLN A 194 -12.88 22.27 -9.27
N SER A 195 -11.63 22.74 -9.29
CA SER A 195 -10.79 22.74 -10.47
C SER A 195 -10.51 21.33 -11.02
N LEU A 196 -10.34 20.33 -10.11
CA LEU A 196 -10.23 18.93 -10.52
C LEU A 196 -11.53 18.39 -11.11
N GLU A 197 -12.68 18.69 -10.49
CA GLU A 197 -13.99 18.30 -11.02
C GLU A 197 -14.28 18.96 -12.38
N ASP A 198 -13.90 20.22 -12.58
CA ASP A 198 -14.08 20.97 -13.82
C ASP A 198 -13.31 20.36 -15.02
N VAL A 199 -12.18 19.70 -14.77
CA VAL A 199 -11.47 18.94 -15.80
C VAL A 199 -11.97 17.50 -15.95
N GLY A 200 -12.99 17.11 -15.19
CA GLY A 200 -13.66 15.80 -15.27
C GLY A 200 -13.06 14.73 -14.37
N PHE A 201 -12.16 15.10 -13.43
CA PHE A 201 -11.60 14.15 -12.48
C PHE A 201 -12.67 13.72 -11.45
N GLN A 202 -12.83 12.42 -11.29
CA GLN A 202 -13.81 11.85 -10.37
C GLN A 202 -13.21 11.80 -8.95
N LEU A 203 -13.71 12.67 -8.07
CA LEU A 203 -13.32 12.74 -6.67
C LEU A 203 -14.23 11.91 -5.78
N ASP A 204 -13.68 11.45 -4.63
CA ASP A 204 -14.45 11.00 -3.47
C ASP A 204 -13.73 11.34 -2.17
N PHE A 205 -14.44 11.24 -1.05
CA PHE A 205 -13.91 11.49 0.29
C PHE A 205 -13.99 10.25 1.19
N GLY A 206 -14.01 9.06 0.59
CA GLY A 206 -14.24 7.79 1.28
C GLY A 206 -15.73 7.44 1.37
N GLU A 207 -16.02 6.16 1.64
CA GLU A 207 -17.38 5.61 1.68
C GLU A 207 -18.28 6.32 2.73
N ASP A 208 -17.67 6.88 3.76
CA ASP A 208 -18.30 7.54 4.90
C ASP A 208 -17.76 8.96 5.17
N GLY A 209 -17.04 9.55 4.23
CA GLY A 209 -16.44 10.86 4.37
C GLY A 209 -15.19 10.89 5.27
N SER A 210 -14.65 9.74 5.66
CA SER A 210 -13.50 9.64 6.57
C SER A 210 -12.13 9.73 5.90
N GLY A 211 -12.11 9.89 4.58
CA GLY A 211 -10.93 10.23 3.80
C GLY A 211 -9.84 9.17 3.73
N LEU A 212 -8.60 9.64 3.65
CA LEU A 212 -7.41 8.86 3.29
C LEU A 212 -7.15 7.67 4.20
N PHE A 213 -7.11 7.87 5.52
CA PHE A 213 -6.67 6.80 6.44
C PHE A 213 -7.59 5.59 6.42
N LEU A 214 -8.90 5.80 6.31
CA LEU A 214 -9.84 4.70 6.23
C LEU A 214 -9.78 3.98 4.89
N LYS A 215 -9.52 4.68 3.78
CA LYS A 215 -9.24 4.03 2.49
C LYS A 215 -7.99 3.17 2.55
N TYR A 216 -6.92 3.69 3.17
CA TYR A 216 -5.69 2.94 3.40
C TYR A 216 -5.93 1.69 4.26
N LEU A 217 -6.61 1.81 5.40
CA LEU A 217 -6.88 0.69 6.29
C LEU A 217 -7.82 -0.35 5.69
N ARG A 218 -8.79 0.09 4.88
CA ARG A 218 -9.78 -0.81 4.26
C ARG A 218 -9.23 -1.54 3.03
N ARG A 219 -8.49 -0.83 2.17
CA ARG A 219 -8.11 -1.31 0.83
C ARG A 219 -6.63 -1.22 0.50
N GLY A 220 -5.85 -0.44 1.25
CA GLY A 220 -4.46 -0.11 0.90
C GLY A 220 -4.32 0.79 -0.33
N SER A 221 -5.42 1.31 -0.89
CA SER A 221 -5.46 2.05 -2.14
C SER A 221 -6.69 2.98 -2.21
N GLY A 222 -6.89 3.65 -3.36
CA GLY A 222 -8.05 4.50 -3.61
C GLY A 222 -7.82 5.96 -3.27
N TYR A 223 -6.56 6.39 -3.09
CA TYR A 223 -6.21 7.76 -2.75
C TYR A 223 -4.93 8.21 -3.43
N TYR A 224 -4.78 9.53 -3.47
CA TYR A 224 -3.55 10.22 -3.83
C TYR A 224 -3.24 11.29 -2.76
N ILE A 225 -1.98 11.33 -2.29
CA ILE A 225 -1.45 12.43 -1.48
C ILE A 225 -0.80 13.40 -2.45
N ASP A 226 -1.50 14.50 -2.73
CA ASP A 226 -1.08 15.43 -3.77
C ASP A 226 0.20 16.19 -3.39
N VAL A 227 1.16 16.05 -4.28
CA VAL A 227 2.45 16.77 -4.24
C VAL A 227 2.73 17.55 -5.53
N GLY A 228 1.68 17.81 -6.33
CA GLY A 228 1.73 18.65 -7.51
C GLY A 228 1.19 18.03 -8.81
N ALA A 229 1.01 16.71 -8.90
CA ALA A 229 0.51 16.11 -10.14
C ALA A 229 -0.95 16.46 -10.44
N SER A 230 -1.76 16.81 -9.43
CA SER A 230 -3.12 17.30 -9.66
C SER A 230 -3.15 18.61 -10.42
N GLN A 231 -2.17 19.50 -10.19
CA GLN A 231 -2.08 20.75 -10.93
C GLN A 231 -1.84 20.50 -12.42
N LEU A 232 -1.02 19.50 -12.77
CA LEU A 232 -0.77 19.14 -14.17
C LEU A 232 -2.04 18.63 -14.89
N LEU A 233 -2.95 17.97 -14.15
CA LEU A 233 -4.27 17.59 -14.68
C LEU A 233 -5.17 18.83 -14.87
N ILE A 234 -5.20 19.74 -13.90
CA ILE A 234 -5.98 20.98 -13.94
C ILE A 234 -5.53 21.87 -15.12
N ASP A 235 -4.22 22.00 -15.32
CA ASP A 235 -3.62 22.78 -16.41
C ASP A 235 -3.66 22.05 -17.76
N LYS A 236 -4.17 20.80 -17.79
CA LYS A 236 -4.24 19.95 -18.99
C LYS A 236 -2.89 19.61 -19.61
N GLU A 237 -1.82 19.70 -18.83
CA GLU A 237 -0.49 19.22 -19.21
C GLU A 237 -0.43 17.68 -19.24
N ILE A 238 -1.23 17.03 -18.38
CA ILE A 238 -1.56 15.61 -18.42
C ILE A 238 -3.01 15.48 -18.85
N ALA A 239 -3.25 14.77 -19.94
CA ALA A 239 -4.62 14.50 -20.40
C ALA A 239 -5.33 13.51 -19.45
N LEU A 240 -6.61 13.78 -19.17
CA LEU A 240 -7.47 12.86 -18.41
C LEU A 240 -8.45 12.17 -19.35
N ALA A 241 -8.53 10.84 -19.29
CA ALA A 241 -9.46 10.00 -20.00
C ALA A 241 -10.35 9.23 -19.02
N PRO A 242 -11.52 9.75 -18.62
CA PRO A 242 -12.44 9.00 -17.77
C PRO A 242 -13.03 7.83 -18.55
N GLY A 243 -12.98 6.63 -17.98
CA GLY A 243 -13.55 5.45 -18.61
C GLY A 243 -12.88 4.14 -18.22
N GLN A 244 -13.44 3.05 -18.73
CA GLN A 244 -12.90 1.72 -18.55
C GLN A 244 -12.20 1.28 -19.84
N VAL A 245 -11.01 0.70 -19.70
CA VAL A 245 -10.31 0.06 -20.81
C VAL A 245 -11.11 -1.14 -21.30
N SER A 246 -11.36 -1.21 -22.60
CA SER A 246 -12.03 -2.32 -23.29
C SER A 246 -11.02 -3.32 -23.83
N HIS A 247 -10.05 -2.84 -24.59
CA HIS A 247 -9.02 -3.66 -25.22
C HIS A 247 -7.81 -2.81 -25.63
N LEU A 248 -6.74 -3.47 -26.05
CA LEU A 248 -5.58 -2.83 -26.66
C LEU A 248 -5.54 -3.19 -28.16
N THR A 249 -5.00 -2.27 -28.95
CA THR A 249 -4.61 -2.51 -30.34
C THR A 249 -3.08 -2.50 -30.42
N LYS A 250 -2.53 -2.60 -31.63
CA LYS A 250 -1.07 -2.56 -31.85
C LYS A 250 -0.40 -1.29 -31.27
N ASN A 251 -1.13 -0.17 -31.25
CA ASN A 251 -0.57 1.14 -30.94
C ASN A 251 -1.51 2.05 -30.12
N ALA A 252 -2.54 1.50 -29.52
CA ALA A 252 -3.49 2.29 -28.73
C ALA A 252 -4.16 1.47 -27.61
N VAL A 253 -4.58 2.17 -26.57
CA VAL A 253 -5.56 1.71 -25.56
C VAL A 253 -6.94 2.18 -25.99
N VAL A 254 -7.94 1.29 -26.03
CA VAL A 254 -9.30 1.63 -26.42
C VAL A 254 -10.22 1.53 -25.20
N LEU A 255 -10.98 2.61 -24.96
CA LEU A 255 -11.96 2.65 -23.87
C LEU A 255 -13.30 2.04 -24.31
N SER A 256 -14.16 1.76 -23.32
CA SER A 256 -15.48 1.11 -23.57
C SER A 256 -16.47 1.97 -24.37
N ASP A 257 -16.25 3.27 -24.43
CA ASP A 257 -17.02 4.21 -25.26
C ASP A 257 -16.50 4.35 -26.71
N GLY A 258 -15.42 3.62 -27.03
CA GLY A 258 -14.76 3.65 -28.33
C GLY A 258 -13.66 4.69 -28.47
N THR A 259 -13.36 5.45 -27.43
CA THR A 259 -12.22 6.41 -27.44
C THR A 259 -10.91 5.66 -27.61
N GLU A 260 -10.11 6.01 -28.61
CA GLU A 260 -8.78 5.48 -28.85
C GLU A 260 -7.73 6.42 -28.29
N LEU A 261 -6.84 5.90 -27.44
CA LEU A 261 -5.72 6.59 -26.83
C LEU A 261 -4.42 6.04 -27.43
N PRO A 262 -3.81 6.73 -28.40
CA PRO A 262 -2.54 6.28 -28.99
C PRO A 262 -1.45 6.20 -27.93
N ALA A 263 -0.66 5.12 -27.95
CA ALA A 263 0.35 4.86 -26.94
C ALA A 263 1.60 4.19 -27.53
N ASP A 264 2.77 4.64 -27.09
CA ASP A 264 4.05 3.97 -27.22
C ASP A 264 4.42 3.24 -25.91
N LEU A 265 3.78 3.67 -24.80
CA LEU A 265 3.92 3.08 -23.46
C LEU A 265 2.56 2.92 -22.82
N VAL A 266 2.31 1.75 -22.20
CA VAL A 266 1.19 1.51 -21.30
C VAL A 266 1.71 1.14 -19.92
N VAL A 267 1.35 1.93 -18.89
CA VAL A 267 1.66 1.62 -17.50
C VAL A 267 0.40 1.20 -16.76
N TYR A 268 0.42 -0.02 -16.22
CA TYR A 268 -0.67 -0.54 -15.41
C TYR A 268 -0.49 -0.09 -13.94
N ALA A 269 -1.06 1.06 -13.57
CA ALA A 269 -1.11 1.55 -12.20
C ALA A 269 -2.37 1.01 -11.48
N THR A 270 -2.61 -0.28 -11.64
CA THR A 270 -3.85 -1.00 -11.29
C THR A 270 -3.80 -1.68 -9.93
N GLY A 271 -2.75 -1.41 -9.16
CA GLY A 271 -2.61 -1.85 -7.78
C GLY A 271 -2.04 -3.26 -7.62
N PHE A 272 -2.29 -3.82 -6.44
CA PHE A 272 -1.68 -5.08 -6.01
C PHE A 272 -2.74 -6.01 -5.45
N GLY A 273 -2.46 -7.30 -5.50
CA GLY A 273 -3.27 -8.34 -4.88
C GLY A 273 -3.12 -8.38 -3.35
N SER A 274 -3.75 -9.36 -2.75
CA SER A 274 -3.63 -9.61 -1.32
C SER A 274 -2.24 -10.11 -0.96
N MET A 275 -1.66 -9.61 0.14
CA MET A 275 -0.39 -10.11 0.66
C MET A 275 -0.44 -11.59 1.11
N ASN A 276 -1.62 -12.18 1.26
CA ASN A 276 -1.78 -13.61 1.51
C ASN A 276 -1.21 -14.50 0.40
N GLN A 277 -1.08 -13.98 -0.83
CA GLN A 277 -0.43 -14.69 -1.92
C GLN A 277 1.02 -15.08 -1.56
N TRP A 278 1.74 -14.22 -0.86
CA TRP A 278 3.10 -14.54 -0.40
C TRP A 278 3.14 -15.71 0.56
N LEU A 279 2.13 -15.83 1.46
CA LEU A 279 2.00 -16.97 2.35
C LEU A 279 1.68 -18.26 1.58
N ALA A 280 0.81 -18.16 0.57
CA ALA A 280 0.44 -19.30 -0.26
C ALA A 280 1.63 -19.84 -1.04
N ASP A 281 2.41 -18.96 -1.64
CA ASP A 281 3.52 -19.35 -2.51
C ASP A 281 4.76 -19.83 -1.71
N LEU A 282 5.07 -19.13 -0.62
CA LEU A 282 6.28 -19.44 0.16
C LEU A 282 6.07 -20.55 1.18
N ILE A 283 4.83 -20.83 1.61
CA ILE A 283 4.52 -21.88 2.58
C ILE A 283 3.55 -22.87 1.94
N SER A 284 2.26 -22.54 1.92
CA SER A 284 1.23 -23.28 1.18
C SER A 284 -0.11 -22.54 1.14
N PRO A 285 -1.01 -22.88 0.19
CA PRO A 285 -2.36 -22.34 0.13
C PRO A 285 -3.16 -22.60 1.44
N GLU A 286 -2.99 -23.75 2.07
CA GLU A 286 -3.68 -24.12 3.30
C GLU A 286 -3.25 -23.25 4.48
N VAL A 287 -1.96 -22.88 4.54
CA VAL A 287 -1.45 -21.97 5.57
C VAL A 287 -1.99 -20.55 5.33
N ALA A 288 -2.01 -20.10 4.08
CA ALA A 288 -2.56 -18.80 3.72
C ALA A 288 -4.06 -18.70 4.07
N GLU A 289 -4.85 -19.73 3.79
CA GLU A 289 -6.26 -19.83 4.16
C GLU A 289 -6.44 -19.83 5.68
N LYS A 290 -5.64 -20.62 6.39
CA LYS A 290 -5.68 -20.71 7.85
C LYS A 290 -5.33 -19.39 8.53
N VAL A 291 -4.34 -18.64 8.03
CA VAL A 291 -4.00 -17.31 8.54
C VAL A 291 -5.13 -16.32 8.21
N GLY A 292 -5.67 -16.40 7.00
CA GLY A 292 -6.69 -15.49 6.52
C GLY A 292 -6.13 -14.11 6.16
N LYS A 293 -7.01 -13.15 6.01
CA LYS A 293 -6.67 -11.80 5.53
C LYS A 293 -5.76 -11.06 6.51
N CYS A 294 -4.68 -10.50 6.01
CA CYS A 294 -3.68 -9.80 6.82
C CYS A 294 -3.89 -8.28 6.81
N TRP A 295 -4.44 -7.73 5.73
CA TRP A 295 -4.76 -6.32 5.62
C TRP A 295 -6.21 -6.13 5.18
N GLY A 296 -6.79 -5.06 5.61
CA GLY A 296 -8.18 -4.72 5.36
C GLY A 296 -8.96 -4.68 6.67
N TYR A 297 -9.69 -3.59 6.81
CA TYR A 297 -10.54 -3.29 7.94
C TYR A 297 -11.54 -4.43 8.19
N GLY A 298 -11.61 -4.90 9.44
CA GLY A 298 -12.44 -6.05 9.77
C GLY A 298 -12.00 -7.36 9.12
N SER A 299 -10.80 -7.40 8.54
CA SER A 299 -10.23 -8.59 7.90
C SER A 299 -11.16 -9.27 6.89
N GLY A 300 -11.98 -8.47 6.19
CA GLY A 300 -12.93 -8.96 5.18
C GLY A 300 -14.17 -9.64 5.74
N THR A 301 -14.45 -9.54 7.01
CA THR A 301 -15.68 -10.04 7.62
C THR A 301 -16.76 -8.97 7.59
N THR A 302 -18.02 -9.38 7.45
CA THR A 302 -19.18 -8.47 7.59
C THR A 302 -19.56 -8.25 9.05
N ARG A 303 -19.13 -9.15 9.91
CA ARG A 303 -19.36 -9.07 11.34
C ARG A 303 -18.11 -9.50 12.07
N ASP A 304 -17.56 -8.59 12.85
CA ASP A 304 -16.37 -8.81 13.64
C ASP A 304 -16.78 -9.22 15.06
N PRO A 305 -16.28 -10.33 15.59
CA PRO A 305 -16.66 -10.79 16.91
C PRO A 305 -15.89 -10.04 18.01
N GLY A 306 -16.63 -9.43 18.94
CA GLY A 306 -16.10 -8.94 20.20
C GLY A 306 -14.95 -7.94 20.06
N PRO A 307 -13.84 -8.15 20.78
CA PRO A 307 -12.75 -7.16 20.88
C PRO A 307 -11.99 -6.91 19.59
N TRP A 308 -12.24 -7.69 18.55
CA TRP A 308 -11.58 -7.58 17.25
C TRP A 308 -12.43 -6.83 16.21
N GLU A 309 -13.60 -6.37 16.60
CA GLU A 309 -14.50 -5.70 15.67
C GLU A 309 -13.85 -4.46 15.07
N GLY A 310 -13.68 -4.47 13.73
CA GLY A 310 -13.05 -3.39 12.99
C GLY A 310 -11.52 -3.37 13.01
N GLU A 311 -10.85 -4.23 13.77
CA GLU A 311 -9.40 -4.25 13.88
C GLU A 311 -8.72 -5.14 12.82
N LEU A 312 -7.43 -4.87 12.53
CA LEU A 312 -6.59 -5.76 11.72
C LEU A 312 -6.28 -7.03 12.52
N ARG A 313 -6.59 -8.21 11.97
CA ARG A 313 -6.54 -9.46 12.73
C ARG A 313 -5.14 -10.06 12.86
N ASN A 314 -4.39 -10.10 11.78
CA ASN A 314 -3.15 -10.86 11.70
C ASN A 314 -1.90 -9.98 11.71
N MET A 315 -2.05 -8.68 11.51
CA MET A 315 -0.94 -7.76 11.45
C MET A 315 -0.40 -7.47 12.85
N TRP A 316 0.91 -7.63 13.05
CA TRP A 316 1.65 -7.35 14.30
C TRP A 316 1.24 -8.16 15.52
N LYS A 317 0.48 -9.21 15.31
CA LYS A 317 -0.10 -10.08 16.34
C LYS A 317 0.28 -11.54 16.08
N PRO A 318 0.15 -12.43 17.08
CA PRO A 318 0.24 -13.86 16.82
C PRO A 318 -0.84 -14.26 15.80
N THR A 319 -0.43 -14.98 14.77
CA THR A 319 -1.39 -15.65 13.88
C THR A 319 -1.88 -16.96 14.50
N ASN A 320 -2.86 -17.61 13.88
CA ASN A 320 -3.30 -18.96 14.25
C ASN A 320 -2.35 -20.08 13.76
N VAL A 321 -1.23 -19.70 13.12
CA VAL A 321 -0.14 -20.61 12.73
C VAL A 321 1.03 -20.39 13.67
N LYS A 322 1.56 -21.49 14.21
CA LYS A 322 2.61 -21.46 15.22
C LYS A 322 3.85 -20.72 14.73
N ASN A 323 4.28 -19.74 15.51
CA ASN A 323 5.47 -18.96 15.27
C ASN A 323 5.56 -18.30 13.89
N LEU A 324 4.41 -18.11 13.22
CA LEU A 324 4.27 -17.32 12.00
C LEU A 324 3.68 -15.96 12.34
N TRP A 325 4.32 -14.91 11.84
CA TRP A 325 3.96 -13.53 12.10
C TRP A 325 3.87 -12.73 10.80
N VAL A 326 3.01 -11.73 10.80
CA VAL A 326 2.91 -10.78 9.69
C VAL A 326 3.21 -9.38 10.21
N HIS A 327 4.12 -8.70 9.54
CA HIS A 327 4.51 -7.33 9.84
C HIS A 327 4.46 -6.51 8.55
N GLY A 328 3.72 -5.41 8.58
CA GLY A 328 3.53 -4.56 7.40
C GLY A 328 3.10 -3.15 7.80
N GLY A 329 2.36 -2.52 6.92
CA GLY A 329 1.99 -1.13 7.07
C GLY A 329 3.02 -0.17 6.47
N ASN A 330 2.83 1.13 6.70
CA ASN A 330 3.80 2.15 6.33
C ASN A 330 4.93 2.26 7.38
N LEU A 331 5.93 3.12 7.12
CA LEU A 331 7.07 3.30 8.03
C LEU A 331 6.66 3.79 9.43
N HIS A 332 5.64 4.61 9.54
CA HIS A 332 5.06 5.06 10.81
C HIS A 332 4.50 3.88 11.62
N GLN A 333 3.70 3.04 11.00
CA GLN A 333 3.17 1.84 11.65
C GLN A 333 4.27 0.84 11.99
N SER A 334 5.25 0.64 11.10
CA SER A 334 6.42 -0.18 11.38
C SER A 334 7.19 0.29 12.60
N ARG A 335 7.46 1.59 12.73
CA ARG A 335 8.14 2.18 13.89
C ARG A 335 7.43 1.84 15.21
N HIS A 336 6.12 1.98 15.23
CA HIS A 336 5.32 1.73 16.42
C HIS A 336 5.15 0.24 16.70
N TYR A 337 4.58 -0.50 15.77
CA TYR A 337 4.14 -1.89 16.01
C TYR A 337 5.27 -2.92 16.01
N SER A 338 6.46 -2.61 15.44
CA SER A 338 7.62 -3.51 15.56
C SER A 338 8.05 -3.74 17.01
N LYS A 339 7.88 -2.73 17.87
CA LYS A 339 8.16 -2.83 19.32
C LYS A 339 7.27 -3.88 19.99
N TYR A 340 5.98 -3.88 19.66
CA TYR A 340 5.01 -4.84 20.20
C TYR A 340 5.20 -6.23 19.65
N LEU A 341 5.54 -6.35 18.35
CA LEU A 341 5.89 -7.64 17.76
C LEU A 341 7.13 -8.24 18.44
N ALA A 342 8.18 -7.45 18.61
CA ALA A 342 9.41 -7.87 19.27
C ALA A 342 9.17 -8.30 20.72
N MET A 343 8.35 -7.55 21.50
CA MET A 343 7.99 -7.93 22.87
C MET A 343 7.23 -9.26 22.94
N GLN A 344 6.31 -9.51 22.03
CA GLN A 344 5.56 -10.77 21.97
C GLN A 344 6.47 -11.95 21.64
N ILE A 345 7.40 -11.78 20.70
CA ILE A 345 8.40 -12.78 20.37
C ILE A 345 9.31 -13.05 21.58
N LYS A 346 9.80 -12.00 22.22
CA LYS A 346 10.64 -12.10 23.42
C LYS A 346 9.90 -12.80 24.56
N ALA A 347 8.63 -12.48 24.78
CA ALA A 347 7.81 -13.15 25.78
C ALA A 347 7.75 -14.66 25.57
N ARG A 348 7.62 -15.12 24.32
CA ARG A 348 7.66 -16.55 23.99
C ARG A 348 9.01 -17.19 24.29
N TYR A 349 10.11 -16.51 24.03
CA TYR A 349 11.45 -16.98 24.41
C TYR A 349 11.64 -17.11 25.92
N GLU A 350 10.98 -16.26 26.71
CA GLU A 350 10.99 -16.31 28.18
C GLU A 350 9.92 -17.28 28.75
N GLY A 351 9.21 -18.01 27.90
CA GLY A 351 8.16 -18.95 28.32
C GLY A 351 6.89 -18.28 28.82
N LEU A 352 6.74 -16.97 28.61
CA LEU A 352 5.51 -16.26 28.94
C LEU A 352 4.44 -16.56 27.87
N GLN A 353 3.21 -16.77 28.34
CA GLN A 353 2.11 -17.03 27.44
C GLN A 353 1.71 -15.75 26.71
N THR A 354 1.66 -15.80 25.37
CA THR A 354 1.07 -14.79 24.52
C THR A 354 -0.23 -15.39 23.94
N PRO A 355 -1.38 -15.22 24.61
CA PRO A 355 -2.61 -15.84 24.15
C PRO A 355 -2.99 -15.27 22.78
N VAL A 356 -3.25 -16.18 21.85
CA VAL A 356 -4.00 -15.85 20.64
C VAL A 356 -5.46 -15.88 21.06
N TYR A 357 -6.07 -14.74 21.21
CA TYR A 357 -7.52 -14.68 21.44
C TYR A 357 -8.17 -15.30 20.22
N GLY A 358 -8.90 -16.39 20.44
CA GLY A 358 -9.37 -17.25 19.39
C GLY A 358 -9.97 -16.46 18.25
N LEU A 359 -9.37 -16.62 17.08
CA LEU A 359 -9.96 -16.16 15.84
C LEU A 359 -11.26 -16.93 15.70
N GLN A 360 -12.36 -16.29 16.06
CA GLN A 360 -13.66 -16.87 15.78
C GLN A 360 -13.79 -17.05 14.27
N PRO A 361 -14.52 -18.05 13.81
CA PRO A 361 -14.74 -18.27 12.39
C PRO A 361 -15.17 -16.97 11.73
N SER A 362 -14.49 -16.58 10.68
CA SER A 362 -14.85 -15.39 9.91
C SER A 362 -16.28 -15.60 9.40
N HIS A 363 -17.17 -14.70 9.77
CA HIS A 363 -18.51 -14.70 9.19
C HIS A 363 -18.41 -14.06 7.80
N HIS A 364 -18.04 -14.85 6.81
CA HIS A 364 -18.12 -14.43 5.42
C HIS A 364 -19.58 -14.36 5.01
N PRO A 365 -20.00 -13.33 4.28
CA PRO A 365 -21.25 -13.42 3.57
C PRO A 365 -21.15 -14.57 2.56
N SER A 366 -22.07 -15.48 2.63
CA SER A 366 -22.32 -16.45 1.57
C SER A 366 -22.74 -15.77 0.28
#